data_9e143766831ce11df4da8bf2edc72e8e
#
_entry.id   9e143766831ce11df4da8bf2edc72e8e
#
_cell.length_a   1.000
_cell.length_b   1.000
_cell.length_c   1.000
_cell.angle_alpha   90.00
_cell.angle_beta   90.00
_cell.angle_gamma   90.00
#
_symmetry.space_group_name_H-M   'P 1'
#
loop_
_entity.id
_entity.type
_entity.pdbx_description
1 polymer ?
#
loop_
_entity_poly.entity_id
_entity_poly.type
_entity_poly.pdbx_seq_one_letter_code
_entity_poly.pdbx_strand_id
1 'polypeptide(L)'
;MLNQDSLAQLKGLKSQMEAEKERAEAVVKGTQARYGFAILDDGREIFIPPDEMLKAFPDDRVRVCIRPAKDNKTIADIEKLIDSPLGDFTGRCVRKGKAMFVEPDLPQLRRWLFIPPHARNGVKEGDYVRCAILRHPIRDGKPQAKILSVVGNDETPGIENLYSMAKYRLAGDWSAPGRKDLEEQLAACKPLEDPRRLDLTGLEFVSIDAAKTQDIDDALYAEVVDSGWNLYVAIADPTSYIRAGSSLHRDVAARGTSIYFHGDVLPMLPEELSQETCALSEGADRPALVCKIAIGDDGEVSEYEFMEATVRSRAKLSYYAVDKYLTGQNDELMSHASPLEALYQVYRALRAHREEHHLVMEDRQEYRWIMDDNKQIDHI
;
A
#
# COMPACT_ATOMS: atom_id res chain seq x y z
N MET A 1 -36.46 10.26 57.04
CA MET A 1 -34.97 10.14 56.97
C MET A 1 -34.65 8.65 57.08
N LEU A 2 -33.90 8.10 56.14
CA LEU A 2 -33.41 6.71 56.22
C LEU A 2 -32.44 6.61 57.41
N ASN A 3 -32.62 5.58 58.25
CA ASN A 3 -31.74 5.34 59.39
C ASN A 3 -30.41 4.73 58.90
N GLN A 4 -29.35 4.70 59.74
CA GLN A 4 -28.01 4.21 59.35
C GLN A 4 -28.04 2.74 58.92
N ASP A 5 -28.90 1.90 59.50
CA ASP A 5 -29.07 0.48 59.13
C ASP A 5 -29.66 0.30 57.76
N SER A 6 -30.65 1.11 57.37
CA SER A 6 -31.26 1.11 56.05
C SER A 6 -30.27 1.59 54.98
N LEU A 7 -29.38 2.53 55.29
CA LEU A 7 -28.30 2.99 54.41
C LEU A 7 -27.23 1.89 54.24
N ALA A 8 -26.90 1.18 55.32
CA ALA A 8 -25.93 0.05 55.25
C ALA A 8 -26.50 -1.12 54.42
N GLN A 9 -27.78 -1.48 54.60
CA GLN A 9 -28.45 -2.49 53.79
C GLN A 9 -28.54 -2.10 52.32
N LEU A 10 -28.86 -0.85 51.98
CA LEU A 10 -28.87 -0.35 50.61
C LEU A 10 -27.49 -0.39 49.97
N LYS A 11 -26.42 -0.06 50.73
CA LYS A 11 -25.03 -0.19 50.27
C LYS A 11 -24.66 -1.65 50.03
N GLY A 12 -25.05 -2.56 50.91
CA GLY A 12 -24.85 -4.01 50.77
C GLY A 12 -25.53 -4.57 49.54
N LEU A 13 -26.80 -4.25 49.33
CA LEU A 13 -27.59 -4.63 48.14
C LEU A 13 -26.96 -4.07 46.85
N LYS A 14 -26.56 -2.82 46.86
CA LYS A 14 -25.91 -2.20 45.72
C LYS A 14 -24.55 -2.90 45.38
N SER A 15 -23.79 -3.26 46.40
CA SER A 15 -22.54 -4.00 46.23
C SER A 15 -22.76 -5.40 45.68
N GLN A 16 -23.80 -6.12 46.13
CA GLN A 16 -24.18 -7.43 45.58
C GLN A 16 -24.68 -7.32 44.15
N MET A 17 -25.53 -6.37 43.83
CA MET A 17 -26.00 -6.14 42.45
C MET A 17 -24.88 -5.71 41.52
N GLU A 18 -23.81 -5.05 41.99
CA GLU A 18 -22.64 -4.72 41.20
C GLU A 18 -21.69 -5.93 40.99
N ALA A 19 -21.64 -6.84 41.96
CA ALA A 19 -20.86 -8.06 41.88
C ALA A 19 -21.47 -9.09 40.91
N GLU A 20 -22.81 -9.08 40.75
CA GLU A 20 -23.55 -9.98 39.85
C GLU A 20 -23.56 -9.52 38.38
N LYS A 21 -23.02 -8.34 38.08
CA LYS A 21 -22.96 -7.87 36.70
C LYS A 21 -21.95 -8.66 35.90
N GLU A 22 -22.36 -9.21 34.76
CA GLU A 22 -21.45 -9.81 33.80
C GLU A 22 -20.55 -8.73 33.20
N ARG A 23 -19.23 -8.87 33.36
CA ARG A 23 -18.23 -8.01 32.79
C ARG A 23 -17.30 -8.80 31.89
N ALA A 24 -17.00 -8.24 30.74
CA ALA A 24 -16.08 -8.85 29.78
C ALA A 24 -15.18 -7.80 29.14
N GLU A 25 -14.06 -8.24 28.58
CA GLU A 25 -13.27 -7.46 27.66
C GLU A 25 -13.78 -7.68 26.24
N ALA A 26 -13.76 -6.62 25.44
CA ALA A 26 -14.28 -6.63 24.10
C ALA A 26 -13.55 -5.64 23.19
N VAL A 27 -13.56 -5.91 21.90
CA VAL A 27 -13.17 -4.97 20.85
C VAL A 27 -14.42 -4.27 20.31
N VAL A 28 -14.37 -2.95 20.19
CA VAL A 28 -15.50 -2.14 19.70
C VAL A 28 -15.53 -2.19 18.17
N LYS A 29 -16.57 -2.78 17.61
CA LYS A 29 -16.84 -2.76 16.17
C LYS A 29 -17.82 -1.63 15.86
N GLY A 30 -17.32 -0.58 15.17
CA GLY A 30 -18.16 0.51 14.69
C GLY A 30 -19.04 0.09 13.52
N THR A 31 -20.14 0.81 13.33
CA THR A 31 -21.01 0.68 12.15
C THR A 31 -21.12 2.01 11.43
N GLN A 32 -21.71 2.00 10.23
CA GLN A 32 -22.04 3.25 9.53
C GLN A 32 -23.17 4.04 10.22
N ALA A 33 -23.86 3.44 11.17
CA ALA A 33 -24.87 4.06 12.02
C ALA A 33 -24.26 4.64 13.31
N ARG A 34 -25.09 5.08 14.24
CA ARG A 34 -24.62 5.64 15.52
C ARG A 34 -24.35 4.60 16.60
N TYR A 35 -24.65 3.33 16.36
CA TYR A 35 -24.44 2.20 17.28
C TYR A 35 -23.25 1.36 16.85
N GLY A 36 -22.83 0.45 17.70
CA GLY A 36 -21.78 -0.52 17.43
C GLY A 36 -22.04 -1.86 18.12
N PHE A 37 -20.98 -2.70 18.11
CA PHE A 37 -20.99 -3.99 18.78
C PHE A 37 -19.72 -4.15 19.59
N ALA A 38 -19.82 -4.77 20.75
CA ALA A 38 -18.71 -5.27 21.54
C ALA A 38 -18.45 -6.73 21.13
N ILE A 39 -17.32 -6.98 20.51
CA ILE A 39 -16.88 -8.32 20.12
C ILE A 39 -16.09 -8.89 21.28
N LEU A 40 -16.64 -9.90 21.95
CA LEU A 40 -16.01 -10.56 23.07
C LEU A 40 -14.94 -11.57 22.59
N ASP A 41 -14.02 -11.95 23.49
CA ASP A 41 -12.98 -12.94 23.17
C ASP A 41 -13.56 -14.33 22.86
N ASP A 42 -14.79 -14.63 23.29
CA ASP A 42 -15.53 -15.88 22.98
C ASP A 42 -16.32 -15.83 21.66
N GLY A 43 -16.22 -14.72 20.92
CA GLY A 43 -16.90 -14.51 19.63
C GLY A 43 -18.33 -13.95 19.73
N ARG A 44 -18.89 -13.75 20.93
CA ARG A 44 -20.21 -13.12 21.08
C ARG A 44 -20.16 -11.66 20.65
N GLU A 45 -21.19 -11.23 19.91
CA GLU A 45 -21.39 -9.82 19.52
C GLU A 45 -22.48 -9.21 20.38
N ILE A 46 -22.17 -8.24 21.23
CA ILE A 46 -23.12 -7.56 22.11
C ILE A 46 -23.36 -6.13 21.61
N PHE A 47 -24.62 -5.76 21.46
CA PHE A 47 -25.01 -4.44 20.96
C PHE A 47 -24.57 -3.31 21.89
N ILE A 48 -23.89 -2.30 21.33
CA ILE A 48 -23.51 -1.04 22.00
C ILE A 48 -24.48 0.06 21.57
N PRO A 49 -25.28 0.63 22.48
CA PRO A 49 -26.18 1.71 22.14
C PRO A 49 -25.49 2.98 21.66
N PRO A 50 -26.18 3.88 20.93
CA PRO A 50 -25.60 5.12 20.41
C PRO A 50 -24.93 6.00 21.47
N ASP A 51 -25.49 6.11 22.66
CA ASP A 51 -24.94 6.93 23.75
C ASP A 51 -23.65 6.32 24.33
N GLU A 52 -23.54 4.99 24.38
CA GLU A 52 -22.33 4.29 24.79
C GLU A 52 -21.25 4.37 23.71
N MET A 53 -21.60 4.30 22.42
CA MET A 53 -20.66 4.50 21.31
C MET A 53 -19.99 5.87 21.33
N LEU A 54 -20.59 6.88 21.97
CA LEU A 54 -19.94 8.17 22.16
C LEU A 54 -18.68 8.09 23.05
N LYS A 55 -18.52 7.04 23.84
CA LYS A 55 -17.39 6.86 24.78
C LYS A 55 -16.21 6.13 24.17
N ALA A 56 -16.33 5.56 22.96
CA ALA A 56 -15.28 4.77 22.33
C ALA A 56 -15.04 5.18 20.88
N PHE A 57 -13.90 4.73 20.35
CA PHE A 57 -13.63 4.70 18.93
C PHE A 57 -13.77 3.26 18.40
N PRO A 58 -13.96 3.08 17.09
CA PRO A 58 -13.82 1.77 16.46
C PRO A 58 -12.46 1.15 16.81
N ASP A 59 -12.43 -0.17 16.98
CA ASP A 59 -11.27 -0.99 17.33
C ASP A 59 -10.69 -0.77 18.74
N ASP A 60 -11.28 0.10 19.55
CA ASP A 60 -10.90 0.21 20.97
C ASP A 60 -11.11 -1.12 21.70
N ARG A 61 -10.13 -1.53 22.51
CA ARG A 61 -10.30 -2.58 23.49
C ARG A 61 -10.82 -1.99 24.79
N VAL A 62 -12.00 -2.44 25.19
CA VAL A 62 -12.74 -1.88 26.33
C VAL A 62 -13.19 -2.97 27.28
N ARG A 63 -13.41 -2.60 28.56
CA ARG A 63 -14.20 -3.40 29.48
C ARG A 63 -15.65 -2.95 29.40
N VAL A 64 -16.53 -3.90 29.18
CA VAL A 64 -17.97 -3.69 29.10
C VAL A 64 -18.70 -4.38 30.25
N CYS A 65 -19.82 -3.79 30.68
CA CYS A 65 -20.83 -4.41 31.52
C CYS A 65 -21.97 -4.86 30.63
N ILE A 66 -22.27 -6.16 30.63
CA ILE A 66 -23.36 -6.75 29.86
C ILE A 66 -24.61 -6.75 30.71
N ARG A 67 -25.68 -6.15 30.20
CA ARG A 67 -26.95 -6.09 30.90
C ARG A 67 -28.14 -6.48 30.00
N PRO A 68 -29.19 -7.04 30.57
CA PRO A 68 -30.38 -7.34 29.78
C PRO A 68 -31.06 -6.06 29.30
N ALA A 69 -31.61 -6.12 28.10
CA ALA A 69 -32.45 -5.10 27.49
C ALA A 69 -33.85 -5.66 27.27
N LYS A 70 -34.74 -4.83 26.68
CA LYS A 70 -36.10 -5.30 26.31
C LYS A 70 -35.98 -6.42 25.25
N ASP A 71 -36.97 -7.29 25.21
CA ASP A 71 -37.10 -8.39 24.23
C ASP A 71 -35.97 -9.46 24.30
N ASN A 72 -35.54 -9.81 25.52
CA ASN A 72 -34.45 -10.80 25.75
C ASN A 72 -33.13 -10.50 25.06
N LYS A 73 -32.90 -9.24 24.66
CA LYS A 73 -31.62 -8.81 24.10
C LYS A 73 -30.67 -8.38 25.21
N THR A 74 -29.39 -8.42 24.91
CA THR A 74 -28.31 -7.92 25.77
C THR A 74 -27.69 -6.67 25.17
N ILE A 75 -27.28 -5.75 26.01
CA ILE A 75 -26.54 -4.54 25.59
C ILE A 75 -25.27 -4.40 26.42
N ALA A 76 -24.25 -3.78 25.83
CA ALA A 76 -23.00 -3.51 26.46
C ALA A 76 -22.88 -2.02 26.82
N ASP A 77 -22.63 -1.75 28.10
CA ASP A 77 -22.25 -0.42 28.59
C ASP A 77 -20.72 -0.37 28.74
N ILE A 78 -20.07 0.64 28.19
CA ILE A 78 -18.62 0.79 28.23
C ILE A 78 -18.19 1.37 29.58
N GLU A 79 -17.46 0.58 30.38
CA GLU A 79 -17.00 0.98 31.72
C GLU A 79 -15.57 1.57 31.70
N LYS A 80 -14.66 0.98 30.92
CA LYS A 80 -13.23 1.34 30.94
C LYS A 80 -12.58 1.10 29.58
N LEU A 81 -11.73 2.03 29.17
CA LEU A 81 -10.78 1.83 28.08
C LEU A 81 -9.59 0.99 28.57
N ILE A 82 -9.24 -0.03 27.82
CA ILE A 82 -8.07 -0.87 28.05
C ILE A 82 -6.96 -0.43 27.13
N ASP A 83 -7.24 -0.37 25.81
CA ASP A 83 -6.33 0.06 24.77
C ASP A 83 -7.08 0.75 23.64
N SER A 84 -6.41 1.65 22.92
CA SER A 84 -6.93 2.34 21.73
C SER A 84 -5.90 2.31 20.62
N PRO A 85 -6.10 1.50 19.58
CA PRO A 85 -5.19 1.40 18.45
C PRO A 85 -5.25 2.62 17.53
N LEU A 86 -6.28 3.48 17.66
CA LEU A 86 -6.40 4.70 16.87
C LEU A 86 -5.27 5.67 17.21
N GLY A 87 -4.20 5.59 16.43
CA GLY A 87 -3.04 6.48 16.55
C GLY A 87 -3.29 7.83 15.91
N ASP A 88 -2.61 8.07 14.79
CA ASP A 88 -2.85 9.23 13.94
C ASP A 88 -3.79 8.87 12.77
N PHE A 89 -4.49 9.87 12.28
CA PHE A 89 -5.45 9.76 11.20
C PHE A 89 -5.48 11.05 10.38
N THR A 90 -6.04 10.98 9.18
CA THR A 90 -6.29 12.13 8.33
C THR A 90 -7.74 12.60 8.43
N GLY A 91 -7.96 13.86 8.05
CA GLY A 91 -9.29 14.44 7.99
C GLY A 91 -9.27 15.85 7.43
N ARG A 92 -10.44 16.46 7.35
CA ARG A 92 -10.63 17.82 6.88
C ARG A 92 -11.00 18.74 8.04
N CYS A 93 -10.41 19.92 8.10
CA CYS A 93 -10.75 20.91 9.12
C CYS A 93 -12.06 21.61 8.78
N VAL A 94 -12.96 21.65 9.76
CA VAL A 94 -14.26 22.31 9.65
C VAL A 94 -14.45 23.26 10.81
N ARG A 95 -15.16 24.38 10.55
CA ARG A 95 -15.45 25.40 11.55
C ARG A 95 -16.94 25.41 11.90
N LYS A 96 -17.22 25.55 13.19
CA LYS A 96 -18.59 25.79 13.68
C LYS A 96 -18.57 26.97 14.65
N GLY A 97 -18.96 28.15 14.18
CA GLY A 97 -18.80 29.39 14.92
C GLY A 97 -17.33 29.73 15.17
N LYS A 98 -16.92 29.86 16.44
CA LYS A 98 -15.52 30.08 16.85
C LYS A 98 -14.71 28.80 17.07
N ALA A 99 -15.39 27.66 17.05
CA ALA A 99 -14.77 26.35 17.33
C ALA A 99 -14.25 25.70 16.04
N MET A 100 -13.08 25.05 16.14
CA MET A 100 -12.48 24.26 15.07
C MET A 100 -12.59 22.78 15.40
N PHE A 101 -12.90 22.00 14.38
CA PHE A 101 -13.03 20.55 14.46
C PHE A 101 -12.26 19.91 13.30
N VAL A 102 -11.97 18.64 13.41
CA VAL A 102 -11.59 17.80 12.30
C VAL A 102 -12.72 16.80 12.02
N GLU A 103 -13.12 16.70 10.77
CA GLU A 103 -13.94 15.62 10.24
C GLU A 103 -12.99 14.49 9.82
N PRO A 104 -12.96 13.37 10.57
CA PRO A 104 -12.00 12.29 10.28
C PRO A 104 -12.37 11.53 9.01
N ASP A 105 -11.37 11.18 8.22
CA ASP A 105 -11.53 10.26 7.09
C ASP A 105 -11.41 8.81 7.55
N LEU A 106 -12.33 8.41 8.41
CA LEU A 106 -12.44 7.06 8.95
C LEU A 106 -13.87 6.56 8.73
N PRO A 107 -14.11 5.51 7.94
CA PRO A 107 -15.46 5.07 7.53
C PRO A 107 -16.41 4.83 8.69
N GLN A 108 -15.89 4.39 9.83
CA GLN A 108 -16.66 4.02 11.02
C GLN A 108 -16.72 5.14 12.08
N LEU A 109 -16.06 6.29 11.85
CA LEU A 109 -16.00 7.41 12.79
C LEU A 109 -16.60 8.67 12.15
N ARG A 110 -17.91 8.82 12.21
CA ARG A 110 -18.65 9.92 11.56
C ARG A 110 -18.83 11.17 12.42
N ARG A 111 -18.21 11.26 13.57
CA ARG A 111 -18.30 12.44 14.43
C ARG A 111 -17.07 13.32 14.29
N TRP A 112 -17.30 14.63 14.32
CA TRP A 112 -16.22 15.61 14.36
C TRP A 112 -15.50 15.60 15.71
N LEU A 113 -14.18 15.75 15.69
CA LEU A 113 -13.36 15.86 16.88
C LEU A 113 -12.95 17.32 17.10
N PHE A 114 -13.16 17.83 18.31
CA PHE A 114 -12.82 19.22 18.66
C PHE A 114 -11.29 19.41 18.67
N ILE A 115 -10.82 20.54 18.09
CA ILE A 115 -9.42 20.95 18.09
C ILE A 115 -9.29 22.17 19.04
N PRO A 116 -8.70 21.99 20.22
CA PRO A 116 -8.48 23.10 21.14
C PRO A 116 -7.55 24.17 20.53
N PRO A 117 -7.65 25.46 20.94
CA PRO A 117 -6.82 26.51 20.37
C PRO A 117 -5.32 26.25 20.36
N HIS A 118 -4.80 25.67 21.45
CA HIS A 118 -3.37 25.35 21.60
C HIS A 118 -2.89 24.15 20.73
N ALA A 119 -3.83 23.38 20.14
CA ALA A 119 -3.53 22.19 19.35
C ALA A 119 -3.80 22.37 17.83
N ARG A 120 -4.08 23.61 17.40
CA ARG A 120 -4.48 23.91 16.01
C ARG A 120 -3.33 24.00 15.01
N ASN A 121 -2.11 24.27 15.47
CA ASN A 121 -0.93 24.34 14.62
C ASN A 121 -1.11 25.20 13.34
N GLY A 122 -1.80 26.36 13.47
CA GLY A 122 -2.04 27.28 12.34
C GLY A 122 -3.07 26.85 11.30
N VAL A 123 -3.77 25.73 11.50
CA VAL A 123 -4.76 25.20 10.56
C VAL A 123 -5.89 26.19 10.26
N LYS A 124 -6.36 26.17 9.02
CA LYS A 124 -7.52 26.93 8.54
C LYS A 124 -8.69 25.99 8.25
N GLU A 125 -9.87 26.58 8.09
CA GLU A 125 -11.06 25.87 7.60
C GLU A 125 -10.81 25.37 6.16
N GLY A 126 -11.18 24.13 5.90
CA GLY A 126 -10.98 23.48 4.59
C GLY A 126 -9.65 22.75 4.44
N ASP A 127 -8.67 22.98 5.33
CA ASP A 127 -7.39 22.29 5.26
C ASP A 127 -7.55 20.78 5.48
N TYR A 128 -6.85 19.99 4.68
CA TYR A 128 -6.59 18.58 4.91
C TYR A 128 -5.42 18.44 5.88
N VAL A 129 -5.60 17.58 6.87
CA VAL A 129 -4.68 17.49 7.99
C VAL A 129 -4.40 16.05 8.40
N ARG A 130 -3.23 15.85 9.00
CA ARG A 130 -2.93 14.67 9.80
C ARG A 130 -3.02 15.04 11.27
N CYS A 131 -3.77 14.22 12.01
CA CYS A 131 -4.14 14.45 13.39
C CYS A 131 -3.80 13.27 14.28
N ALA A 132 -3.70 13.51 15.57
CA ALA A 132 -3.71 12.45 16.59
C ALA A 132 -4.76 12.76 17.66
N ILE A 133 -5.17 11.73 18.38
CA ILE A 133 -6.08 11.89 19.51
C ILE A 133 -5.34 12.61 20.64
N LEU A 134 -5.88 13.75 21.07
CA LEU A 134 -5.42 14.49 22.22
C LEU A 134 -6.14 14.04 23.49
N ARG A 135 -7.44 13.75 23.36
CA ARG A 135 -8.28 13.31 24.48
C ARG A 135 -9.26 12.25 24.01
N HIS A 136 -9.19 11.09 24.64
CA HIS A 136 -10.13 10.00 24.39
C HIS A 136 -11.51 10.30 24.99
N PRO A 137 -12.63 9.91 24.32
CA PRO A 137 -13.98 10.23 24.77
C PRO A 137 -14.49 9.43 25.96
N ILE A 138 -13.76 8.44 26.45
CA ILE A 138 -14.21 7.47 27.46
C ILE A 138 -14.93 8.07 28.69
N ARG A 139 -14.56 9.29 29.08
CA ARG A 139 -15.12 9.90 30.30
C ARG A 139 -16.41 10.68 30.07
N ASP A 140 -16.49 11.45 28.98
CA ASP A 140 -17.55 12.45 28.75
C ASP A 140 -18.10 12.49 27.32
N GLY A 141 -17.69 11.52 26.48
CA GLY A 141 -18.10 11.47 25.08
C GLY A 141 -17.59 12.62 24.22
N LYS A 142 -16.60 13.41 24.68
CA LYS A 142 -16.08 14.61 24.00
C LYS A 142 -14.64 14.43 23.58
N PRO A 143 -14.37 13.78 22.43
CA PRO A 143 -13.02 13.57 21.94
C PRO A 143 -12.38 14.88 21.50
N GLN A 144 -11.05 14.96 21.65
CA GLN A 144 -10.25 16.06 21.16
C GLN A 144 -9.11 15.52 20.30
N ALA A 145 -8.82 16.25 19.23
CA ALA A 145 -7.69 15.98 18.34
C ALA A 145 -6.66 17.11 18.42
N LYS A 146 -5.42 16.78 18.12
CA LYS A 146 -4.34 17.74 17.84
C LYS A 146 -3.89 17.60 16.40
N ILE A 147 -3.57 18.70 15.76
CA ILE A 147 -2.99 18.73 14.43
C ILE A 147 -1.49 18.37 14.53
N LEU A 148 -1.09 17.36 13.77
CA LEU A 148 0.30 16.96 13.61
C LEU A 148 0.94 17.74 12.47
N SER A 149 0.27 17.77 11.31
CA SER A 149 0.68 18.53 10.14
C SER A 149 -0.52 18.95 9.29
N VAL A 150 -0.37 20.05 8.57
CA VAL A 150 -1.27 20.43 7.48
C VAL A 150 -0.73 19.78 6.21
N VAL A 151 -1.59 19.07 5.48
CA VAL A 151 -1.25 18.42 4.22
C VAL A 151 -1.41 19.40 3.05
N GLY A 152 -2.49 20.18 3.08
CA GLY A 152 -2.84 21.16 2.07
C GLY A 152 -4.32 21.50 2.11
N ASN A 153 -4.84 22.08 1.03
CA ASN A 153 -6.25 22.38 0.82
C ASN A 153 -6.63 22.14 -0.64
N ASP A 154 -7.89 22.42 -1.01
CA ASP A 154 -8.41 22.20 -2.37
C ASP A 154 -7.63 22.98 -3.47
N GLU A 155 -6.86 24.01 -3.10
CA GLU A 155 -6.03 24.82 -4.02
C GLU A 155 -4.58 24.28 -4.13
N THR A 156 -4.21 23.29 -3.32
CA THR A 156 -2.85 22.72 -3.31
C THR A 156 -2.67 21.79 -4.50
N PRO A 157 -1.71 22.05 -5.42
CA PRO A 157 -1.47 21.16 -6.54
C PRO A 157 -1.12 19.72 -6.09
N GLY A 158 -1.79 18.71 -6.66
CA GLY A 158 -1.56 17.31 -6.33
C GLY A 158 -2.04 16.90 -4.92
N ILE A 159 -3.01 17.63 -4.37
CA ILE A 159 -3.53 17.39 -3.01
C ILE A 159 -4.02 15.95 -2.82
N GLU A 160 -4.59 15.32 -3.85
CA GLU A 160 -5.06 13.95 -3.82
C GLU A 160 -3.93 12.96 -3.51
N ASN A 161 -2.77 13.14 -4.16
CA ASN A 161 -1.58 12.33 -3.93
C ASN A 161 -1.02 12.57 -2.53
N LEU A 162 -0.85 13.85 -2.15
CA LEU A 162 -0.34 14.24 -0.83
C LEU A 162 -1.25 13.74 0.29
N TYR A 163 -2.56 13.83 0.10
CA TYR A 163 -3.53 13.35 1.07
C TYR A 163 -3.51 11.83 1.19
N SER A 164 -3.43 11.13 0.06
CA SER A 164 -3.30 9.67 0.03
C SER A 164 -2.03 9.21 0.73
N MET A 165 -0.89 9.87 0.48
CA MET A 165 0.36 9.60 1.17
C MET A 165 0.23 9.79 2.69
N ALA A 166 -0.39 10.89 3.13
CA ALA A 166 -0.64 11.15 4.54
C ALA A 166 -1.57 10.11 5.18
N LYS A 167 -2.65 9.73 4.49
CA LYS A 167 -3.66 8.76 4.94
C LYS A 167 -3.06 7.37 5.16
N TYR A 168 -2.27 6.91 4.21
CA TYR A 168 -1.64 5.58 4.24
C TYR A 168 -0.25 5.59 4.89
N ARG A 169 0.19 6.73 5.43
CA ARG A 169 1.49 6.91 6.10
C ARG A 169 2.67 6.51 5.21
N LEU A 170 2.57 6.82 3.93
CA LEU A 170 3.63 6.53 2.97
C LEU A 170 4.78 7.51 3.18
N ALA A 171 6.00 6.99 3.36
CA ALA A 171 7.19 7.82 3.50
C ALA A 171 7.59 8.37 2.12
N GLY A 172 7.54 9.71 1.95
CA GLY A 172 8.00 10.37 0.72
C GLY A 172 9.51 10.34 0.60
N ASP A 173 10.21 10.69 1.66
CA ASP A 173 11.67 10.82 1.68
C ASP A 173 12.37 9.53 2.14
N TRP A 174 13.62 9.38 1.72
CA TRP A 174 14.54 8.38 2.24
C TRP A 174 15.14 8.85 3.55
N SER A 175 15.40 7.94 4.50
CA SER A 175 16.07 8.31 5.73
C SER A 175 17.50 8.80 5.49
N ALA A 176 18.00 9.73 6.29
CA ALA A 176 19.38 10.22 6.16
C ALA A 176 20.42 9.08 6.29
N PRO A 177 20.27 8.09 7.21
CA PRO A 177 21.12 6.92 7.22
C PRO A 177 20.99 6.04 5.97
N GLY A 178 19.77 5.91 5.40
CA GLY A 178 19.53 5.16 4.16
C GLY A 178 20.21 5.81 2.95
N ARG A 179 20.16 7.14 2.85
CA ARG A 179 20.90 7.88 1.81
C ARG A 179 22.40 7.70 1.91
N LYS A 180 22.96 7.77 3.12
CA LYS A 180 24.38 7.52 3.35
C LYS A 180 24.77 6.08 2.96
N ASP A 181 23.98 5.09 3.36
CA ASP A 181 24.19 3.69 2.99
C ASP A 181 24.17 3.51 1.45
N LEU A 182 23.27 4.21 0.74
CA LEU A 182 23.19 4.18 -0.72
C LEU A 182 24.51 4.65 -1.35
N GLU A 183 25.00 5.82 -0.98
CA GLU A 183 26.25 6.37 -1.51
C GLU A 183 27.44 5.43 -1.27
N GLU A 184 27.59 4.92 -0.04
CA GLU A 184 28.66 4.00 0.33
C GLU A 184 28.58 2.67 -0.42
N GLN A 185 27.39 2.13 -0.59
CA GLN A 185 27.18 0.82 -1.23
C GLN A 185 27.34 0.91 -2.74
N LEU A 186 26.86 1.96 -3.40
CA LEU A 186 27.10 2.18 -4.83
C LEU A 186 28.60 2.32 -5.14
N ALA A 187 29.36 2.99 -4.27
CA ALA A 187 30.81 3.14 -4.44
C ALA A 187 31.59 1.84 -4.22
N ALA A 188 31.12 0.97 -3.33
CA ALA A 188 31.83 -0.24 -2.91
C ALA A 188 31.44 -1.51 -3.68
N CYS A 189 30.18 -1.62 -4.14
CA CYS A 189 29.66 -2.82 -4.78
C CYS A 189 30.05 -2.86 -6.26
N LYS A 190 30.55 -4.01 -6.70
CA LYS A 190 30.96 -4.26 -8.09
C LYS A 190 30.43 -5.61 -8.57
N PRO A 191 29.10 -5.74 -8.72
CA PRO A 191 28.48 -7.02 -9.03
C PRO A 191 28.89 -7.59 -10.39
N LEU A 192 29.31 -6.76 -11.35
CA LEU A 192 29.80 -7.21 -12.65
C LEU A 192 31.20 -7.89 -12.57
N GLU A 193 31.93 -7.69 -11.48
CA GLU A 193 33.22 -8.36 -11.23
C GLU A 193 33.05 -9.71 -10.49
N ASP A 194 31.81 -10.10 -10.12
CA ASP A 194 31.54 -11.36 -9.41
C ASP A 194 31.66 -12.56 -10.36
N PRO A 195 32.65 -13.46 -10.15
CA PRO A 195 32.89 -14.60 -11.03
C PRO A 195 31.79 -15.68 -10.98
N ARG A 196 30.83 -15.59 -10.06
CA ARG A 196 29.70 -16.51 -10.01
C ARG A 196 28.63 -16.18 -11.02
N ARG A 197 28.58 -14.93 -11.52
CA ARG A 197 27.62 -14.52 -12.53
C ARG A 197 27.98 -15.08 -13.91
N LEU A 198 26.97 -15.64 -14.55
CA LEU A 198 27.13 -16.09 -15.95
C LEU A 198 27.12 -14.90 -16.87
N ASP A 199 28.00 -14.93 -17.86
CA ASP A 199 27.99 -13.90 -18.92
C ASP A 199 26.97 -14.29 -20.00
N LEU A 200 25.84 -13.58 -19.99
CA LEU A 200 24.77 -13.68 -20.99
C LEU A 200 24.70 -12.42 -21.87
N THR A 201 25.74 -11.59 -21.90
CA THR A 201 25.78 -10.36 -22.72
C THR A 201 25.75 -10.63 -24.22
N GLY A 202 26.03 -11.85 -24.64
CA GLY A 202 25.94 -12.31 -26.03
C GLY A 202 24.50 -12.55 -26.52
N LEU A 203 23.55 -12.77 -25.62
CA LEU A 203 22.15 -12.99 -25.98
C LEU A 203 21.47 -11.66 -26.36
N GLU A 204 20.50 -11.74 -27.25
CA GLU A 204 19.78 -10.55 -27.78
C GLU A 204 18.58 -10.18 -26.92
N PHE A 205 18.80 -9.89 -25.64
CA PHE A 205 17.75 -9.39 -24.75
C PHE A 205 17.16 -8.08 -25.27
N VAL A 206 15.85 -7.93 -25.14
CA VAL A 206 15.11 -6.68 -25.39
C VAL A 206 14.20 -6.39 -24.20
N SER A 207 14.05 -5.12 -23.84
CA SER A 207 13.05 -4.67 -22.87
C SER A 207 11.88 -4.04 -23.61
N ILE A 208 10.64 -4.28 -23.12
CA ILE A 208 9.39 -3.80 -23.75
C ILE A 208 8.55 -3.13 -22.70
N ASP A 209 8.45 -1.80 -22.75
CA ASP A 209 7.83 -0.97 -21.74
C ASP A 209 7.03 0.20 -22.33
N ALA A 210 6.43 1.05 -21.48
CA ALA A 210 5.93 2.33 -21.96
C ALA A 210 7.09 3.23 -22.41
N ALA A 211 6.88 4.06 -23.43
CA ALA A 211 7.95 4.85 -24.06
C ALA A 211 8.74 5.72 -23.07
N LYS A 212 8.10 6.22 -22.02
CA LYS A 212 8.72 7.11 -21.01
C LYS A 212 9.26 6.41 -19.76
N THR A 213 9.08 5.09 -19.63
CA THR A 213 9.61 4.31 -18.50
C THR A 213 11.14 4.42 -18.44
N GLN A 214 11.69 4.69 -17.27
CA GLN A 214 13.13 4.77 -17.03
C GLN A 214 13.64 3.63 -16.13
N ASP A 215 12.81 3.16 -15.24
CA ASP A 215 13.02 2.01 -14.35
C ASP A 215 12.71 0.72 -15.12
N ILE A 216 13.66 0.27 -15.91
CA ILE A 216 13.52 -0.95 -16.72
C ILE A 216 13.87 -2.16 -15.86
N ASP A 217 12.85 -2.84 -15.38
CA ASP A 217 12.99 -3.95 -14.43
C ASP A 217 13.26 -5.30 -15.12
N ASP A 218 12.76 -5.49 -16.34
CA ASP A 218 12.86 -6.76 -17.04
C ASP A 218 13.34 -6.64 -18.48
N ALA A 219 13.97 -7.72 -18.96
CA ALA A 219 14.33 -7.93 -20.35
C ALA A 219 14.13 -9.39 -20.75
N LEU A 220 13.72 -9.61 -21.97
CA LEU A 220 13.34 -10.90 -22.50
C LEU A 220 14.20 -11.30 -23.69
N TYR A 221 14.46 -12.61 -23.78
CA TYR A 221 15.07 -13.23 -24.96
C TYR A 221 14.47 -14.62 -25.13
N ALA A 222 14.21 -15.03 -26.39
CA ALA A 222 13.77 -16.37 -26.69
C ALA A 222 14.63 -16.95 -27.84
N GLU A 223 15.07 -18.19 -27.69
CA GLU A 223 15.70 -18.97 -28.75
C GLU A 223 14.80 -20.13 -29.17
N VAL A 224 14.70 -20.36 -30.45
CA VAL A 224 13.98 -21.51 -31.01
C VAL A 224 14.84 -22.77 -30.87
N VAL A 225 14.25 -23.86 -30.37
CA VAL A 225 14.87 -25.18 -30.26
C VAL A 225 14.04 -26.22 -31.02
N ASP A 226 14.52 -27.46 -31.14
CA ASP A 226 13.87 -28.50 -31.98
C ASP A 226 12.38 -28.76 -31.62
N SER A 227 11.97 -28.53 -30.35
CA SER A 227 10.62 -28.83 -29.86
C SER A 227 10.02 -27.69 -29.05
N GLY A 228 10.17 -26.47 -29.54
CA GLY A 228 9.62 -25.27 -28.87
C GLY A 228 10.66 -24.16 -28.67
N TRP A 229 10.78 -23.66 -27.45
CA TRP A 229 11.60 -22.49 -27.15
C TRP A 229 12.28 -22.58 -25.78
N ASN A 230 13.47 -21.96 -25.67
CA ASN A 230 14.00 -21.53 -24.38
C ASN A 230 13.72 -20.03 -24.23
N LEU A 231 12.86 -19.68 -23.28
CA LEU A 231 12.57 -18.29 -22.89
C LEU A 231 13.52 -17.90 -21.75
N TYR A 232 14.20 -16.77 -21.87
CA TYR A 232 15.00 -16.17 -20.82
C TYR A 232 14.30 -14.90 -20.33
N VAL A 233 14.00 -14.85 -19.05
CA VAL A 233 13.42 -13.69 -18.36
C VAL A 233 14.49 -13.15 -17.43
N ALA A 234 15.04 -11.99 -17.76
CA ALA A 234 16.03 -11.29 -16.94
C ALA A 234 15.32 -10.23 -16.11
N ILE A 235 15.55 -10.24 -14.80
CA ILE A 235 15.03 -9.22 -13.87
C ILE A 235 16.23 -8.48 -13.28
N ALA A 236 16.18 -7.16 -13.25
CA ALA A 236 17.19 -6.31 -12.63
C ALA A 236 17.46 -6.76 -11.18
N ASP A 237 18.74 -6.80 -10.78
CA ASP A 237 19.16 -7.30 -9.48
C ASP A 237 19.65 -6.17 -8.53
N PRO A 238 18.74 -5.38 -7.93
CA PRO A 238 19.12 -4.36 -6.95
C PRO A 238 19.72 -4.94 -5.68
N THR A 239 19.49 -6.24 -5.38
CA THR A 239 20.03 -6.89 -4.19
C THR A 239 21.56 -6.99 -4.23
N SER A 240 22.16 -6.92 -5.42
CA SER A 240 23.60 -6.84 -5.61
C SER A 240 24.23 -5.58 -5.01
N TYR A 241 23.45 -4.54 -4.83
CA TYR A 241 23.90 -3.24 -4.31
C TYR A 241 23.40 -2.96 -2.90
N ILE A 242 22.33 -3.63 -2.44
CA ILE A 242 21.70 -3.37 -1.14
C ILE A 242 22.18 -4.39 -0.11
N ARG A 243 23.01 -3.95 0.84
CA ARG A 243 23.50 -4.81 1.93
C ARG A 243 22.38 -5.16 2.89
N ALA A 244 22.15 -6.44 3.13
CA ALA A 244 21.18 -6.93 4.10
C ALA A 244 21.42 -6.33 5.50
N GLY A 245 20.35 -5.85 6.16
CA GLY A 245 20.40 -5.24 7.49
C GLY A 245 20.88 -3.78 7.53
N SER A 246 21.25 -3.17 6.39
CA SER A 246 21.59 -1.75 6.28
C SER A 246 20.36 -0.85 6.53
N SER A 247 20.57 0.45 6.68
CA SER A 247 19.45 1.41 6.78
C SER A 247 18.69 1.52 5.47
N LEU A 248 19.43 1.49 4.34
CA LEU A 248 18.82 1.44 3.01
C LEU A 248 17.93 0.20 2.84
N HIS A 249 18.41 -0.98 3.25
CA HIS A 249 17.61 -2.21 3.22
C HIS A 249 16.30 -2.07 4.02
N ARG A 250 16.36 -1.46 5.21
CA ARG A 250 15.15 -1.24 6.03
C ARG A 250 14.18 -0.27 5.37
N ASP A 251 14.67 0.81 4.78
CA ASP A 251 13.82 1.79 4.08
C ASP A 251 13.12 1.14 2.87
N VAL A 252 13.86 0.40 2.05
CA VAL A 252 13.32 -0.32 0.88
C VAL A 252 12.32 -1.38 1.29
N ALA A 253 12.64 -2.20 2.29
CA ALA A 253 11.74 -3.24 2.79
C ALA A 253 10.44 -2.65 3.40
N ALA A 254 10.53 -1.48 4.06
CA ALA A 254 9.36 -0.80 4.60
C ALA A 254 8.44 -0.25 3.50
N ARG A 255 8.96 0.12 2.33
CA ARG A 255 8.16 0.53 1.17
C ARG A 255 7.51 -0.66 0.50
N GLY A 256 8.27 -1.73 0.25
CA GLY A 256 7.81 -3.02 -0.28
C GLY A 256 7.35 -3.03 -1.74
N THR A 257 6.98 -1.88 -2.29
CA THR A 257 6.51 -1.70 -3.69
C THR A 257 6.64 -0.25 -4.12
N SER A 258 6.69 -0.01 -5.42
CA SER A 258 6.45 1.33 -5.98
C SER A 258 4.95 1.62 -6.00
N ILE A 259 4.57 2.87 -5.74
CA ILE A 259 3.18 3.32 -5.73
C ILE A 259 3.02 4.39 -6.81
N TYR A 260 2.16 4.08 -7.77
CA TYR A 260 1.89 4.96 -8.91
C TYR A 260 0.67 5.82 -8.63
N PHE A 261 0.89 7.12 -8.57
CA PHE A 261 -0.16 8.13 -8.50
C PHE A 261 -0.42 8.74 -9.88
N HIS A 262 -1.47 9.50 -9.99
CA HIS A 262 -1.69 10.28 -11.20
C HIS A 262 -0.63 11.37 -11.33
N GLY A 263 0.21 11.25 -12.37
CA GLY A 263 1.28 12.20 -12.66
C GLY A 263 2.47 12.19 -11.69
N ASP A 264 2.58 11.17 -10.83
CA ASP A 264 3.67 11.05 -9.85
C ASP A 264 3.92 9.60 -9.46
N VAL A 265 5.10 9.29 -8.94
CA VAL A 265 5.47 7.95 -8.47
C VAL A 265 6.20 8.04 -7.14
N LEU A 266 5.81 7.22 -6.19
CA LEU A 266 6.58 6.96 -4.99
C LEU A 266 7.37 5.66 -5.20
N PRO A 267 8.67 5.71 -5.57
CA PRO A 267 9.41 4.54 -5.97
C PRO A 267 9.78 3.67 -4.76
N MET A 268 9.83 2.34 -4.98
CA MET A 268 10.31 1.39 -3.98
C MET A 268 11.81 1.54 -3.73
N LEU A 269 12.58 1.83 -4.77
CA LEU A 269 14.03 2.01 -4.74
C LEU A 269 14.41 3.48 -4.99
N PRO A 270 15.54 3.97 -4.45
CA PRO A 270 16.10 5.25 -4.89
C PRO A 270 16.35 5.27 -6.40
N GLU A 271 16.15 6.44 -7.04
CA GLU A 271 16.29 6.59 -8.49
C GLU A 271 17.70 6.21 -8.99
N GLU A 272 18.72 6.48 -8.20
CA GLU A 272 20.11 6.10 -8.48
C GLU A 272 20.27 4.57 -8.64
N LEU A 273 19.43 3.79 -7.97
CA LEU A 273 19.37 2.33 -8.15
C LEU A 273 18.44 1.94 -9.29
N SER A 274 17.16 2.38 -9.24
CA SER A 274 16.12 1.88 -10.15
C SER A 274 16.28 2.35 -11.58
N GLN A 275 16.82 3.56 -11.82
CA GLN A 275 16.91 4.13 -13.17
C GLN A 275 18.34 4.13 -13.74
N GLU A 276 19.36 4.33 -12.88
CA GLU A 276 20.73 4.50 -13.35
C GLU A 276 21.55 3.20 -13.25
N THR A 277 21.52 2.53 -12.09
CA THR A 277 22.45 1.44 -11.80
C THR A 277 21.89 0.06 -12.14
N CYS A 278 20.61 -0.19 -11.82
CA CYS A 278 20.00 -1.51 -11.98
C CYS A 278 19.17 -1.64 -13.25
N ALA A 279 18.59 -0.53 -13.76
CA ALA A 279 17.76 -0.57 -14.96
C ALA A 279 18.44 -1.32 -16.11
N LEU A 280 17.71 -2.26 -16.71
CA LEU A 280 18.20 -3.03 -17.88
C LEU A 280 18.19 -2.18 -19.16
N SER A 281 18.84 -1.02 -19.06
CA SER A 281 18.92 -0.01 -20.12
C SER A 281 19.67 -0.53 -21.33
N GLU A 282 19.31 -0.04 -22.51
CA GLU A 282 19.92 -0.40 -23.78
C GLU A 282 21.45 -0.20 -23.77
N GLY A 283 22.18 -1.21 -24.21
CA GLY A 283 23.63 -1.19 -24.41
C GLY A 283 24.48 -1.28 -23.15
N ALA A 284 23.88 -1.27 -21.96
CA ALA A 284 24.62 -1.35 -20.69
C ALA A 284 24.64 -2.77 -20.13
N ASP A 285 25.81 -3.18 -19.61
CA ASP A 285 25.93 -4.43 -18.86
C ASP A 285 25.31 -4.24 -17.47
N ARG A 286 24.42 -5.17 -17.09
CA ARG A 286 23.70 -5.10 -15.83
C ARG A 286 23.66 -6.44 -15.11
N PRO A 287 23.81 -6.46 -13.78
CA PRO A 287 23.55 -7.67 -13.01
C PRO A 287 22.05 -7.97 -13.04
N ALA A 288 21.71 -9.21 -13.30
CA ALA A 288 20.33 -9.67 -13.35
C ALA A 288 20.20 -11.05 -12.70
N LEU A 289 19.00 -11.31 -12.20
CA LEU A 289 18.52 -12.66 -11.92
C LEU A 289 17.75 -13.14 -13.15
N VAL A 290 18.24 -14.22 -13.76
CA VAL A 290 17.66 -14.74 -15.00
C VAL A 290 16.99 -16.08 -14.74
N CYS A 291 15.75 -16.24 -15.24
CA CYS A 291 15.07 -17.51 -15.32
C CYS A 291 15.09 -17.99 -16.78
N LYS A 292 15.73 -19.13 -17.04
CA LYS A 292 15.61 -19.85 -18.31
C LYS A 292 14.46 -20.84 -18.18
N ILE A 293 13.54 -20.83 -19.13
CA ILE A 293 12.29 -21.62 -19.12
C ILE A 293 12.20 -22.38 -20.44
N ALA A 294 12.12 -23.72 -20.39
CA ALA A 294 11.86 -24.56 -21.55
C ALA A 294 10.35 -24.68 -21.79
N ILE A 295 9.91 -24.29 -22.98
CA ILE A 295 8.51 -24.22 -23.38
C ILE A 295 8.32 -25.07 -24.64
N GLY A 296 7.37 -26.02 -24.58
CA GLY A 296 7.02 -26.85 -25.72
C GLY A 296 6.20 -26.11 -26.79
N ASP A 297 6.09 -26.70 -27.99
CA ASP A 297 5.27 -26.18 -29.09
C ASP A 297 3.78 -26.00 -28.70
N ASP A 298 3.30 -26.77 -27.71
CA ASP A 298 1.96 -26.70 -27.12
C ASP A 298 1.82 -25.64 -26.02
N GLY A 299 2.91 -24.92 -25.69
CA GLY A 299 2.94 -23.93 -24.63
C GLY A 299 3.08 -24.49 -23.22
N GLU A 300 3.31 -25.80 -23.04
CA GLU A 300 3.59 -26.39 -21.73
C GLU A 300 5.00 -26.01 -21.26
N VAL A 301 5.12 -25.62 -19.99
CA VAL A 301 6.42 -25.37 -19.34
C VAL A 301 6.94 -26.68 -18.78
N SER A 302 8.07 -27.17 -19.28
CA SER A 302 8.66 -28.46 -18.86
C SER A 302 9.72 -28.31 -17.79
N GLU A 303 10.66 -27.39 -17.94
CA GLU A 303 11.76 -27.16 -17.02
C GLU A 303 12.06 -25.67 -16.87
N TYR A 304 12.67 -25.29 -15.75
CA TYR A 304 13.17 -23.94 -15.54
C TYR A 304 14.44 -23.94 -14.67
N GLU A 305 15.29 -22.95 -14.88
CA GLU A 305 16.54 -22.78 -14.15
C GLU A 305 16.72 -21.29 -13.78
N PHE A 306 17.08 -21.01 -12.51
CA PHE A 306 17.46 -19.67 -12.07
C PHE A 306 18.96 -19.52 -12.04
N MET A 307 19.45 -18.35 -12.48
CA MET A 307 20.88 -18.03 -12.51
C MET A 307 21.13 -16.54 -12.22
N GLU A 308 22.19 -16.24 -11.50
CA GLU A 308 22.74 -14.90 -11.42
C GLU A 308 23.56 -14.66 -12.68
N ALA A 309 23.27 -13.60 -13.42
CA ALA A 309 23.94 -13.33 -14.69
C ALA A 309 24.29 -11.84 -14.87
N THR A 310 25.19 -11.58 -15.83
CA THR A 310 25.36 -10.27 -16.45
C THR A 310 24.64 -10.30 -17.78
N VAL A 311 23.75 -9.36 -18.00
CA VAL A 311 22.98 -9.23 -19.24
C VAL A 311 23.20 -7.87 -19.91
N ARG A 312 22.91 -7.77 -21.21
CA ARG A 312 22.90 -6.51 -21.96
C ARG A 312 21.66 -6.47 -22.83
N SER A 313 20.76 -5.52 -22.53
CA SER A 313 19.62 -5.26 -23.41
C SER A 313 20.09 -4.64 -24.73
N ARG A 314 19.64 -5.17 -25.86
CA ARG A 314 19.94 -4.66 -27.20
C ARG A 314 19.09 -3.50 -27.61
N ALA A 315 17.86 -3.41 -27.06
CA ALA A 315 16.93 -2.35 -27.36
C ALA A 315 15.94 -2.16 -26.22
N LYS A 316 15.59 -0.89 -25.97
CA LYS A 316 14.42 -0.51 -25.19
C LYS A 316 13.28 -0.19 -26.14
N LEU A 317 12.28 -1.06 -26.20
CA LEU A 317 11.16 -0.98 -27.13
C LEU A 317 9.90 -0.48 -26.40
N SER A 318 9.03 0.24 -27.12
CA SER A 318 7.73 0.61 -26.53
C SER A 318 6.66 -0.41 -26.93
N TYR A 319 5.68 -0.65 -26.02
CA TYR A 319 4.50 -1.48 -26.33
C TYR A 319 3.85 -1.10 -27.64
N TYR A 320 3.71 0.21 -27.89
CA TYR A 320 3.10 0.72 -29.11
C TYR A 320 3.91 0.39 -30.38
N ALA A 321 5.23 0.53 -30.33
CA ALA A 321 6.08 0.22 -31.48
C ALA A 321 6.10 -1.29 -31.77
N VAL A 322 6.16 -2.13 -30.74
CA VAL A 322 6.10 -3.59 -30.88
C VAL A 322 4.76 -4.05 -31.44
N ASP A 323 3.65 -3.52 -30.93
CA ASP A 323 2.30 -3.84 -31.45
C ASP A 323 2.17 -3.49 -32.94
N LYS A 324 2.61 -2.29 -33.35
CA LYS A 324 2.60 -1.89 -34.75
C LYS A 324 3.48 -2.78 -35.64
N TYR A 325 4.65 -3.17 -35.16
CA TYR A 325 5.53 -4.07 -35.89
C TYR A 325 4.86 -5.44 -36.07
N LEU A 326 4.38 -6.06 -34.99
CA LEU A 326 3.75 -7.38 -35.02
C LEU A 326 2.44 -7.43 -35.82
N THR A 327 1.75 -6.30 -35.96
CA THR A 327 0.54 -6.18 -36.78
C THR A 327 0.82 -5.75 -38.24
N GLY A 328 2.09 -5.59 -38.60
CA GLY A 328 2.50 -5.23 -39.97
C GLY A 328 2.17 -3.79 -40.37
N GLN A 329 2.02 -2.90 -39.40
CA GLN A 329 1.70 -1.49 -39.65
C GLN A 329 2.93 -0.60 -39.86
N ASN A 330 4.10 -1.07 -39.40
CA ASN A 330 5.36 -0.35 -39.56
C ASN A 330 6.56 -1.33 -39.49
N ASP A 331 7.68 -0.94 -40.14
CA ASP A 331 8.91 -1.75 -40.23
C ASP A 331 10.07 -1.18 -39.40
N GLU A 332 9.82 -0.24 -38.50
CA GLU A 332 10.87 0.43 -37.71
C GLU A 332 11.71 -0.54 -36.86
N LEU A 333 11.13 -1.67 -36.45
CA LEU A 333 11.79 -2.67 -35.62
C LEU A 333 12.39 -3.85 -36.39
N MET A 334 12.55 -3.75 -37.73
CA MET A 334 13.14 -4.82 -38.56
C MET A 334 14.53 -5.27 -38.10
N SER A 335 15.33 -4.37 -37.50
CA SER A 335 16.63 -4.72 -36.92
C SER A 335 16.55 -5.65 -35.72
N HIS A 336 15.39 -5.75 -35.11
CA HIS A 336 15.08 -6.59 -33.95
C HIS A 336 14.04 -7.68 -34.28
N ALA A 337 13.80 -7.96 -35.56
CA ALA A 337 12.79 -8.89 -36.04
C ALA A 337 12.94 -10.28 -35.39
N SER A 338 14.16 -10.85 -35.45
CA SER A 338 14.39 -12.21 -34.96
C SER A 338 14.02 -12.41 -33.48
N PRO A 339 14.52 -11.61 -32.52
CA PRO A 339 14.11 -11.77 -31.11
C PRO A 339 12.61 -11.47 -30.88
N LEU A 340 12.02 -10.49 -31.60
CA LEU A 340 10.60 -10.16 -31.42
C LEU A 340 9.69 -11.27 -31.98
N GLU A 341 10.02 -11.87 -33.13
CA GLU A 341 9.26 -12.97 -33.69
C GLU A 341 9.27 -14.21 -32.79
N ALA A 342 10.45 -14.58 -32.27
CA ALA A 342 10.57 -15.68 -31.31
C ALA A 342 9.76 -15.44 -30.04
N LEU A 343 9.89 -14.26 -29.43
CA LEU A 343 9.09 -13.86 -28.26
C LEU A 343 7.57 -13.88 -28.54
N TYR A 344 7.18 -13.43 -29.72
CA TYR A 344 5.75 -13.45 -30.11
C TYR A 344 5.22 -14.87 -30.29
N GLN A 345 6.00 -15.78 -30.87
CA GLN A 345 5.64 -17.19 -30.96
C GLN A 345 5.46 -17.84 -29.59
N VAL A 346 6.41 -17.60 -28.67
CA VAL A 346 6.32 -18.04 -27.26
C VAL A 346 5.04 -17.49 -26.61
N TYR A 347 4.78 -16.20 -26.75
CA TYR A 347 3.56 -15.58 -26.22
C TYR A 347 2.29 -16.28 -26.73
N ARG A 348 2.22 -16.54 -28.03
CA ARG A 348 1.06 -17.20 -28.63
C ARG A 348 0.88 -18.63 -28.12
N ALA A 349 1.96 -19.40 -27.99
CA ALA A 349 1.91 -20.76 -27.47
C ALA A 349 1.45 -20.78 -26.00
N LEU A 350 2.06 -19.94 -25.15
CA LEU A 350 1.66 -19.81 -23.75
C LEU A 350 0.22 -19.33 -23.58
N ARG A 351 -0.23 -18.40 -24.44
CA ARG A 351 -1.61 -17.90 -24.41
C ARG A 351 -2.60 -18.99 -24.79
N ALA A 352 -2.36 -19.73 -25.87
CA ALA A 352 -3.21 -20.81 -26.31
C ALA A 352 -3.32 -21.91 -25.25
N HIS A 353 -2.19 -22.30 -24.64
CA HIS A 353 -2.16 -23.27 -23.55
C HIS A 353 -2.97 -22.81 -22.34
N ARG A 354 -2.86 -21.53 -21.97
CA ARG A 354 -3.61 -20.95 -20.86
C ARG A 354 -5.10 -20.89 -21.12
N GLU A 355 -5.52 -20.51 -22.34
CA GLU A 355 -6.92 -20.45 -22.73
C GLU A 355 -7.57 -21.85 -22.70
N GLU A 356 -6.82 -22.91 -23.07
CA GLU A 356 -7.30 -24.28 -23.07
C GLU A 356 -7.40 -24.89 -21.67
N HIS A 357 -6.43 -24.58 -20.78
CA HIS A 357 -6.24 -25.36 -19.55
C HIS A 357 -6.60 -24.63 -18.26
N HIS A 358 -6.70 -23.29 -18.24
CA HIS A 358 -6.67 -22.61 -16.96
C HIS A 358 -7.72 -21.56 -16.68
N LEU A 359 -8.00 -20.57 -17.45
CA LEU A 359 -8.85 -19.49 -16.99
C LEU A 359 -9.46 -18.67 -18.11
N VAL A 360 -10.72 -18.30 -17.90
CA VAL A 360 -11.36 -17.20 -18.63
C VAL A 360 -10.62 -15.92 -18.24
N MET A 361 -9.90 -15.35 -19.20
CA MET A 361 -9.34 -14.01 -19.06
C MET A 361 -10.38 -13.01 -19.59
N GLU A 362 -10.91 -12.18 -18.70
CA GLU A 362 -11.72 -11.04 -19.13
C GLU A 362 -10.80 -9.96 -19.70
N ASP A 363 -11.16 -9.45 -20.87
CA ASP A 363 -10.57 -8.24 -21.43
C ASP A 363 -10.97 -7.06 -20.53
N ARG A 364 -10.04 -6.57 -19.72
CA ARG A 364 -10.25 -5.39 -18.90
C ARG A 364 -9.94 -4.15 -19.70
N GLN A 365 -10.89 -3.22 -19.78
CA GLN A 365 -10.61 -1.89 -20.30
C GLN A 365 -9.78 -1.12 -19.27
N GLU A 366 -8.63 -0.64 -19.71
CA GLU A 366 -7.80 0.26 -18.92
C GLU A 366 -8.06 1.70 -19.35
N TYR A 367 -8.27 2.58 -18.38
CA TYR A 367 -8.46 4.01 -18.62
C TYR A 367 -7.19 4.76 -18.26
N ARG A 368 -6.76 5.63 -19.14
CA ARG A 368 -5.60 6.49 -18.91
C ARG A 368 -6.06 7.92 -18.61
N TRP A 369 -5.69 8.39 -17.44
CA TRP A 369 -5.90 9.77 -17.05
C TRP A 369 -4.84 10.66 -17.67
N ILE A 370 -5.26 11.72 -18.35
CA ILE A 370 -4.35 12.74 -18.87
C ILE A 370 -4.41 13.92 -17.90
N MET A 371 -3.25 14.32 -17.42
CA MET A 371 -3.09 15.41 -16.44
C MET A 371 -2.66 16.68 -17.18
N ASP A 372 -3.18 17.82 -16.73
CA ASP A 372 -2.69 19.14 -17.12
C ASP A 372 -1.38 19.52 -16.39
N ASP A 373 -0.82 20.71 -16.73
CA ASP A 373 0.41 21.23 -16.11
C ASP A 373 0.26 21.50 -14.60
N ASN A 374 -0.97 21.61 -14.09
CA ASN A 374 -1.28 21.81 -12.67
C ASN A 374 -1.53 20.49 -11.94
N LYS A 375 -1.26 19.35 -12.58
CA LYS A 375 -1.56 18.00 -12.06
C LYS A 375 -3.06 17.77 -11.79
N GLN A 376 -3.94 18.41 -12.55
CA GLN A 376 -5.39 18.16 -12.54
C GLN A 376 -5.75 17.28 -13.73
N ILE A 377 -6.83 16.47 -13.58
CA ILE A 377 -7.31 15.60 -14.66
C ILE A 377 -7.88 16.47 -15.77
N ASP A 378 -7.26 16.44 -16.94
CA ASP A 378 -7.75 17.12 -18.14
C ASP A 378 -8.81 16.26 -18.85
N HIS A 379 -8.47 14.98 -19.12
CA HIS A 379 -9.42 14.02 -19.72
C HIS A 379 -9.00 12.56 -19.43
N ILE A 380 -9.91 11.62 -19.74
CA ILE A 380 -9.74 10.17 -19.55
C ILE A 380 -9.74 9.47 -20.90
#